data_285a24a1fa5ca9946785d333487a9bd2
#
_entry.id   285a24a1fa5ca9946785d333487a9bd2
#
_cell.length_a   1.000
_cell.length_b   1.000
_cell.length_c   1.000
_cell.angle_alpha   90.00
_cell.angle_beta   90.00
_cell.angle_gamma   90.00
#
_symmetry.space_group_name_H-M   'P 1'
#
loop_
_entity.id
_entity.type
_entity.pdbx_description
1 polymer ?
#
loop_
_entity_poly.entity_id
_entity_poly.type
_entity_poly.pdbx_seq_one_letter_code
_entity_poly.pdbx_strand_id
1 'polypeptide(L)'
;HPQSRPPQVEGEAANRAIRFAQMIDVPLYLVHNSCSQSLNEIARARREGQRVYGEVLTGHLLVDDSVYRNPDFEFAAAHVMSPPFRPKGNKEALWRGLQSGDLQTTATDHCCFCADQKAMGKDDFRKIPNGTAGIEDRMNVLWTHGVNTGRLTLSEFVAVTSANTAKIFNIYPRKGM
;
A
#
# COMPACT_ATOMS: atom_id res chain seq x y z
N HIS A 1 2.50 17.50 -4.55
CA HIS A 1 2.70 16.12 -4.94
C HIS A 1 1.41 15.29 -4.83
N PRO A 2 0.71 15.17 -3.70
CA PRO A 2 -0.49 14.33 -3.61
C PRO A 2 -1.66 14.85 -4.47
N GLN A 3 -1.77 16.15 -4.67
CA GLN A 3 -2.83 16.76 -5.48
C GLN A 3 -2.72 16.39 -6.98
N SER A 4 -1.51 16.16 -7.49
CA SER A 4 -1.31 15.74 -8.88
C SER A 4 -1.61 14.25 -9.13
N ARG A 5 -1.87 13.49 -8.06
CA ARG A 5 -2.16 12.04 -8.09
C ARG A 5 -3.28 11.70 -7.11
N PRO A 6 -4.50 12.21 -7.34
CA PRO A 6 -5.63 12.00 -6.42
C PRO A 6 -6.05 10.53 -6.35
N PRO A 7 -6.74 10.10 -5.28
CA PRO A 7 -7.18 8.72 -5.10
C PRO A 7 -8.01 8.15 -6.26
N GLN A 8 -8.77 9.01 -6.94
CA GLN A 8 -9.61 8.62 -8.08
C GLN A 8 -8.78 8.06 -9.25
N VAL A 9 -7.58 8.61 -9.48
CA VAL A 9 -6.67 8.12 -10.54
C VAL A 9 -6.18 6.71 -10.23
N GLU A 10 -5.88 6.42 -8.97
CA GLU A 10 -5.49 5.08 -8.53
C GLU A 10 -6.65 4.08 -8.66
N GLY A 11 -7.86 4.46 -8.25
CA GLY A 11 -9.05 3.63 -8.41
C GLY A 11 -9.38 3.34 -9.88
N GLU A 12 -9.26 4.35 -10.75
CA GLU A 12 -9.42 4.16 -12.20
C GLU A 12 -8.40 3.18 -12.77
N ALA A 13 -7.13 3.35 -12.43
CA ALA A 13 -6.06 2.47 -12.89
C ALA A 13 -6.24 1.03 -12.40
N ALA A 14 -6.66 0.85 -11.14
CA ALA A 14 -6.99 -0.45 -10.57
C ALA A 14 -8.14 -1.12 -11.34
N ASN A 15 -9.26 -0.40 -11.56
CA ASN A 15 -10.39 -0.92 -12.32
C ASN A 15 -9.98 -1.31 -13.74
N ARG A 16 -9.22 -0.48 -14.43
CA ARG A 16 -8.76 -0.76 -15.80
C ARG A 16 -7.89 -2.01 -15.87
N ALA A 17 -6.91 -2.16 -14.95
CA ALA A 17 -6.07 -3.35 -14.88
C ALA A 17 -6.90 -4.61 -14.60
N ILE A 18 -7.88 -4.53 -13.69
CA ILE A 18 -8.81 -5.62 -13.37
C ILE A 18 -9.61 -6.03 -14.61
N ARG A 19 -10.14 -5.07 -15.37
CA ARG A 19 -10.92 -5.37 -16.60
C ARG A 19 -10.04 -6.03 -17.68
N PHE A 20 -8.81 -5.60 -17.85
CA PHE A 20 -7.89 -6.26 -18.79
C PHE A 20 -7.58 -7.70 -18.34
N ALA A 21 -7.27 -7.92 -17.06
CA ALA A 21 -7.04 -9.26 -16.55
C ALA A 21 -8.27 -10.17 -16.71
N GLN A 22 -9.47 -9.62 -16.50
CA GLN A 22 -10.74 -10.33 -16.69
C GLN A 22 -10.94 -10.77 -18.14
N MET A 23 -10.62 -9.90 -19.12
CA MET A 23 -10.82 -10.19 -20.54
C MET A 23 -9.99 -11.38 -21.03
N ILE A 24 -8.83 -11.61 -20.42
CA ILE A 24 -7.91 -12.69 -20.81
C ILE A 24 -7.78 -13.80 -19.77
N ASP A 25 -8.64 -13.77 -18.74
CA ASP A 25 -8.74 -14.75 -17.64
C ASP A 25 -7.40 -15.05 -16.95
N VAL A 26 -6.67 -14.00 -16.57
CA VAL A 26 -5.41 -14.15 -15.83
C VAL A 26 -5.54 -13.60 -14.40
N PRO A 27 -4.79 -14.17 -13.43
CA PRO A 27 -4.70 -13.57 -12.09
C PRO A 27 -3.98 -12.22 -12.14
N LEU A 28 -4.41 -11.30 -11.28
CA LEU A 28 -3.83 -9.97 -11.16
C LEU A 28 -3.40 -9.71 -9.70
N TYR A 29 -2.20 -9.18 -9.53
CA TYR A 29 -1.70 -8.70 -8.25
C TYR A 29 -1.48 -7.19 -8.32
N LEU A 30 -2.26 -6.43 -7.54
CA LEU A 30 -2.18 -4.98 -7.45
C LEU A 30 -1.30 -4.59 -6.27
N VAL A 31 -0.13 -4.04 -6.57
CA VAL A 31 0.85 -3.58 -5.58
C VAL A 31 0.44 -2.26 -4.92
N HIS A 32 0.97 -1.98 -3.73
CA HIS A 32 0.95 -0.68 -3.02
C HIS A 32 -0.40 0.09 -3.08
N ASN A 33 -1.52 -0.58 -2.86
CA ASN A 33 -2.81 0.11 -2.80
C ASN A 33 -2.84 1.10 -1.64
N SER A 34 -3.18 2.35 -1.92
CA SER A 34 -3.08 3.44 -0.96
C SER A 34 -4.41 4.08 -0.56
N CYS A 35 -5.51 3.72 -1.23
CA CYS A 35 -6.80 4.39 -1.03
C CYS A 35 -8.00 3.44 -1.10
N SER A 36 -9.14 3.93 -0.57
CA SER A 36 -10.41 3.21 -0.59
C SER A 36 -10.94 2.97 -2.00
N GLN A 37 -10.59 3.82 -2.97
CA GLN A 37 -11.04 3.67 -4.35
C GLN A 37 -10.45 2.41 -4.99
N SER A 38 -9.12 2.20 -4.90
CA SER A 38 -8.49 0.97 -5.40
C SER A 38 -8.94 -0.27 -4.63
N LEU A 39 -9.06 -0.16 -3.28
CA LEU A 39 -9.60 -1.23 -2.45
C LEU A 39 -10.99 -1.68 -2.89
N ASN A 40 -11.90 -0.73 -3.17
CA ASN A 40 -13.26 -1.04 -3.59
C ASN A 40 -13.29 -1.81 -4.92
N GLU A 41 -12.42 -1.47 -5.86
CA GLU A 41 -12.32 -2.20 -7.14
C GLU A 41 -11.81 -3.64 -6.94
N ILE A 42 -10.80 -3.82 -6.07
CA ILE A 42 -10.30 -5.16 -5.71
C ILE A 42 -11.42 -5.99 -5.06
N ALA A 43 -12.09 -5.44 -4.06
CA ALA A 43 -13.15 -6.10 -3.34
C ALA A 43 -14.32 -6.48 -4.27
N ARG A 44 -14.70 -5.60 -5.20
CA ARG A 44 -15.72 -5.89 -6.23
C ARG A 44 -15.30 -7.07 -7.11
N ALA A 45 -14.10 -7.01 -7.68
CA ALA A 45 -13.60 -8.04 -8.58
C ALA A 45 -13.54 -9.42 -7.89
N ARG A 46 -13.09 -9.45 -6.64
CA ARG A 46 -13.05 -10.69 -5.85
C ARG A 46 -14.44 -11.26 -5.57
N ARG A 47 -15.43 -10.42 -5.24
CA ARG A 47 -16.84 -10.87 -5.10
C ARG A 47 -17.43 -11.38 -6.41
N GLU A 48 -16.96 -10.89 -7.55
CA GLU A 48 -17.29 -11.41 -8.89
C GLU A 48 -16.55 -12.71 -9.23
N GLY A 49 -15.73 -13.24 -8.32
CA GLY A 49 -15.00 -14.50 -8.51
C GLY A 49 -13.65 -14.37 -9.25
N GLN A 50 -13.19 -13.14 -9.52
CA GLN A 50 -11.91 -12.94 -10.21
C GLN A 50 -10.72 -13.18 -9.26
N ARG A 51 -9.64 -13.70 -9.81
CA ARG A 51 -8.38 -13.94 -9.10
C ARG A 51 -7.56 -12.64 -8.98
N VAL A 52 -8.08 -11.68 -8.21
CA VAL A 52 -7.42 -10.39 -7.94
C VAL A 52 -6.89 -10.36 -6.52
N TYR A 53 -5.66 -9.94 -6.36
CA TYR A 53 -4.97 -9.81 -5.09
C TYR A 53 -4.48 -8.37 -4.89
N GLY A 54 -4.53 -7.89 -3.66
CA GLY A 54 -4.13 -6.54 -3.31
C GLY A 54 -3.09 -6.52 -2.19
N GLU A 55 -2.16 -5.61 -2.32
CA GLU A 55 -1.09 -5.33 -1.35
C GLU A 55 -1.24 -3.93 -0.79
N VAL A 56 -0.96 -3.75 0.49
CA VAL A 56 -0.86 -2.44 1.13
C VAL A 56 0.52 -2.24 1.74
N LEU A 57 1.05 -1.02 1.64
CA LEU A 57 2.30 -0.67 2.32
C LEU A 57 2.02 -0.24 3.76
N THR A 58 2.92 -0.61 4.67
CA THR A 58 2.81 -0.22 6.08
C THR A 58 2.76 1.28 6.30
N GLY A 59 3.46 2.05 5.48
CA GLY A 59 3.38 3.52 5.50
C GLY A 59 1.96 4.04 5.27
N HIS A 60 1.21 3.47 4.32
CA HIS A 60 -0.17 3.88 4.03
C HIS A 60 -1.17 3.49 5.14
N LEU A 61 -0.81 2.55 6.02
CA LEU A 61 -1.61 2.20 7.19
C LEU A 61 -1.46 3.19 8.36
N LEU A 62 -0.36 3.97 8.40
CA LEU A 62 -0.04 4.85 9.52
C LEU A 62 -0.02 6.33 9.18
N VAL A 63 0.58 6.68 8.06
CA VAL A 63 0.84 8.06 7.65
C VAL A 63 -0.30 8.56 6.76
N ASP A 64 -0.64 9.84 6.86
CA ASP A 64 -1.61 10.50 5.98
C ASP A 64 -1.02 11.74 5.31
N ASP A 65 -1.79 12.37 4.43
CA ASP A 65 -1.35 13.48 3.59
C ASP A 65 -1.00 14.77 4.36
N SER A 66 -1.22 14.81 5.68
CA SER A 66 -0.84 15.96 6.51
C SER A 66 0.66 16.19 6.54
N VAL A 67 1.47 15.14 6.33
CA VAL A 67 2.93 15.24 6.29
C VAL A 67 3.43 16.17 5.20
N TYR A 68 2.69 16.30 4.09
CA TYR A 68 3.04 17.19 2.99
C TYR A 68 2.74 18.67 3.25
N ARG A 69 2.04 18.99 4.35
CA ARG A 69 1.73 20.34 4.79
C ARG A 69 2.71 20.87 5.85
N ASN A 70 3.69 20.04 6.23
CA ASN A 70 4.74 20.48 7.15
C ASN A 70 5.53 21.63 6.52
N PRO A 71 5.77 22.74 7.25
CA PRO A 71 6.56 23.85 6.75
C PRO A 71 8.05 23.50 6.53
N ASP A 72 8.54 22.48 7.21
CA ASP A 72 9.87 21.94 6.97
C ASP A 72 9.88 21.14 5.67
N PHE A 73 10.60 21.66 4.68
CA PHE A 73 10.73 21.00 3.36
C PHE A 73 11.39 19.63 3.46
N GLU A 74 12.43 19.49 4.28
CA GLU A 74 13.15 18.22 4.44
C GLU A 74 12.23 17.12 4.96
N PHE A 75 11.46 17.45 6.00
CA PHE A 75 10.45 16.56 6.54
C PHE A 75 9.39 16.18 5.48
N ALA A 76 8.81 17.17 4.80
CA ALA A 76 7.78 16.91 3.80
C ALA A 76 8.32 16.10 2.60
N ALA A 77 9.53 16.43 2.12
CA ALA A 77 10.18 15.73 1.01
C ALA A 77 10.56 14.28 1.37
N ALA A 78 10.95 14.02 2.62
CA ALA A 78 11.22 12.66 3.10
C ALA A 78 10.02 11.71 2.92
N HIS A 79 8.80 12.25 2.95
CA HIS A 79 7.55 11.47 2.79
C HIS A 79 7.09 11.36 1.32
N VAL A 80 7.79 11.95 0.36
CA VAL A 80 7.40 11.87 -1.05
C VAL A 80 7.68 10.47 -1.60
N MET A 81 6.60 9.80 -2.00
CA MET A 81 6.58 8.46 -2.58
C MET A 81 5.42 8.31 -3.58
N SER A 82 5.39 7.23 -4.34
CA SER A 82 4.30 6.87 -5.26
C SER A 82 3.80 5.45 -4.96
N PRO A 83 2.49 5.28 -4.69
CA PRO A 83 1.46 6.32 -4.53
C PRO A 83 1.73 7.21 -3.30
N PRO A 84 1.25 8.48 -3.30
CA PRO A 84 1.44 9.35 -2.15
C PRO A 84 0.57 8.92 -0.97
N PHE A 85 0.92 9.37 0.24
CA PHE A 85 0.04 9.26 1.40
C PHE A 85 -1.28 9.99 1.13
N ARG A 86 -2.36 9.41 1.65
CA ARG A 86 -3.74 9.80 1.34
C ARG A 86 -4.41 10.50 2.52
N PRO A 87 -5.55 11.19 2.30
CA PRO A 87 -6.35 11.72 3.39
C PRO A 87 -6.67 10.67 4.45
N LYS A 88 -6.73 11.10 5.71
CA LYS A 88 -6.78 10.27 6.93
C LYS A 88 -7.76 9.08 6.87
N GLY A 89 -8.94 9.26 6.25
CA GLY A 89 -9.96 8.22 6.17
C GLY A 89 -9.51 6.96 5.40
N ASN A 90 -8.50 7.07 4.55
CA ASN A 90 -8.00 5.92 3.78
C ASN A 90 -7.27 4.90 4.67
N LYS A 91 -6.60 5.33 5.74
CA LYS A 91 -5.91 4.42 6.67
C LYS A 91 -6.88 3.39 7.26
N GLU A 92 -8.01 3.84 7.75
CA GLU A 92 -9.03 2.95 8.32
C GLU A 92 -9.68 2.04 7.27
N ALA A 93 -9.84 2.52 6.04
CA ALA A 93 -10.33 1.68 4.95
C ALA A 93 -9.32 0.55 4.63
N LEU A 94 -8.03 0.86 4.58
CA LEU A 94 -6.98 -0.13 4.30
C LEU A 94 -6.84 -1.16 5.42
N TRP A 95 -6.92 -0.75 6.70
CA TRP A 95 -6.96 -1.69 7.83
C TRP A 95 -8.16 -2.62 7.73
N ARG A 96 -9.36 -2.10 7.44
CA ARG A 96 -10.55 -2.95 7.20
C ARG A 96 -10.35 -3.89 6.02
N GLY A 97 -9.68 -3.45 4.96
CA GLY A 97 -9.35 -4.28 3.81
C GLY A 97 -8.46 -5.49 4.17
N LEU A 98 -7.51 -5.32 5.10
CA LEU A 98 -6.71 -6.43 5.64
C LEU A 98 -7.57 -7.38 6.49
N GLN A 99 -8.43 -6.85 7.35
CA GLN A 99 -9.31 -7.63 8.23
C GLN A 99 -10.36 -8.43 7.44
N SER A 100 -10.94 -7.83 6.39
CA SER A 100 -11.94 -8.51 5.54
C SER A 100 -11.32 -9.50 4.55
N GLY A 101 -9.99 -9.46 4.36
CA GLY A 101 -9.31 -10.26 3.34
C GLY A 101 -9.45 -9.70 1.92
N ASP A 102 -9.94 -8.46 1.76
CA ASP A 102 -9.96 -7.77 0.46
C ASP A 102 -8.54 -7.34 0.05
N LEU A 103 -7.65 -7.08 1.03
CA LEU A 103 -6.20 -6.98 0.86
C LEU A 103 -5.54 -8.20 1.49
N GLN A 104 -4.65 -8.85 0.78
CA GLN A 104 -4.08 -10.14 1.19
C GLN A 104 -2.68 -10.04 1.76
N THR A 105 -1.95 -8.98 1.40
CA THR A 105 -0.52 -8.89 1.70
C THR A 105 -0.12 -7.49 2.14
N THR A 106 0.99 -7.44 2.86
CA THR A 106 1.65 -6.19 3.24
C THR A 106 3.08 -6.18 2.72
N ALA A 107 3.54 -4.99 2.30
CA ALA A 107 4.89 -4.79 1.81
C ALA A 107 5.47 -3.46 2.29
N THR A 108 6.65 -3.09 1.79
CA THR A 108 7.32 -1.83 2.11
C THR A 108 7.51 -0.93 0.90
N ASP A 109 7.67 -1.52 -0.28
CA ASP A 109 8.15 -0.82 -1.46
C ASP A 109 9.38 0.05 -1.15
N HIS A 110 10.33 -0.55 -0.44
CA HIS A 110 11.49 0.14 0.13
C HIS A 110 12.35 0.75 -0.97
N CYS A 111 12.37 2.07 -1.00
CA CYS A 111 13.20 2.85 -1.91
C CYS A 111 13.63 4.14 -1.19
N CYS A 112 14.71 4.07 -0.43
CA CYS A 112 15.19 5.19 0.39
C CYS A 112 16.10 6.12 -0.40
N PHE A 113 16.06 7.40 -0.03
CA PHE A 113 16.91 8.46 -0.57
C PHE A 113 17.45 9.31 0.58
N CYS A 114 18.69 9.80 0.43
CA CYS A 114 19.27 10.74 1.37
C CYS A 114 18.59 12.12 1.27
N ALA A 115 18.75 12.95 2.30
CA ALA A 115 18.15 14.28 2.36
C ALA A 115 18.58 15.19 1.21
N ASP A 116 19.85 15.16 0.83
CA ASP A 116 20.41 15.90 -0.30
C ASP A 116 19.80 15.49 -1.65
N GLN A 117 19.52 14.20 -1.83
CA GLN A 117 18.82 13.71 -3.01
C GLN A 117 17.37 14.22 -3.04
N LYS A 118 16.65 14.18 -1.92
CA LYS A 118 15.31 14.74 -1.80
C LYS A 118 15.31 16.25 -2.04
N ALA A 119 16.34 16.98 -1.63
CA ALA A 119 16.51 18.41 -1.81
C ALA A 119 16.61 18.86 -3.28
N MET A 120 16.92 17.95 -4.21
CA MET A 120 16.90 18.22 -5.66
C MET A 120 15.55 18.74 -6.16
N GLY A 121 14.48 18.46 -5.45
CA GLY A 121 13.12 18.92 -5.78
C GLY A 121 12.65 20.13 -5.01
N LYS A 122 13.53 20.93 -4.37
CA LYS A 122 13.15 22.07 -3.55
C LYS A 122 12.35 23.12 -4.34
N ASP A 123 12.73 23.37 -5.57
CA ASP A 123 12.07 24.34 -6.45
C ASP A 123 11.04 23.73 -7.40
N ASP A 124 11.03 22.38 -7.50
CA ASP A 124 10.12 21.66 -8.39
C ASP A 124 9.86 20.26 -7.81
N PHE A 125 8.69 20.08 -7.21
CA PHE A 125 8.31 18.80 -6.56
C PHE A 125 8.42 17.57 -7.48
N ARG A 126 8.37 17.74 -8.80
CA ARG A 126 8.52 16.65 -9.78
C ARG A 126 9.92 16.05 -9.77
N LYS A 127 10.89 16.80 -9.27
CA LYS A 127 12.31 16.38 -9.14
C LYS A 127 12.62 15.72 -7.80
N ILE A 128 11.68 15.69 -6.85
CA ILE A 128 11.87 14.95 -5.60
C ILE A 128 11.85 13.46 -5.93
N PRO A 129 12.92 12.70 -5.68
CA PRO A 129 12.90 11.25 -5.86
C PRO A 129 11.78 10.62 -5.04
N ASN A 130 10.96 9.78 -5.68
CA ASN A 130 9.82 9.13 -5.04
C ASN A 130 10.24 7.83 -4.38
N GLY A 131 10.07 7.73 -3.08
CA GLY A 131 10.34 6.53 -2.30
C GLY A 131 10.59 6.83 -0.83
N THR A 132 10.29 5.86 0.02
CA THR A 132 10.48 5.90 1.47
C THR A 132 11.13 4.61 1.94
N ALA A 133 11.80 4.64 3.08
CA ALA A 133 12.27 3.45 3.77
C ALA A 133 11.07 2.69 4.39
N GLY A 134 11.28 1.44 4.80
CA GLY A 134 10.22 0.66 5.45
C GLY A 134 10.59 -0.79 5.78
N ILE A 135 11.73 -1.31 5.30
CA ILE A 135 12.10 -2.73 5.55
C ILE A 135 12.23 -2.99 7.05
N GLU A 136 12.90 -2.12 7.77
CA GLU A 136 13.14 -2.25 9.21
C GLU A 136 11.83 -2.17 10.00
N ASP A 137 10.91 -1.30 9.58
CA ASP A 137 9.72 -0.94 10.35
C ASP A 137 8.51 -1.86 10.11
N ARG A 138 8.44 -2.54 8.97
CA ARG A 138 7.23 -3.26 8.53
C ARG A 138 6.64 -4.17 9.61
N MET A 139 7.45 -5.04 10.19
CA MET A 139 6.98 -6.01 11.16
C MET A 139 6.59 -5.34 12.48
N ASN A 140 7.39 -4.36 12.92
CA ASN A 140 7.13 -3.60 14.14
C ASN A 140 5.83 -2.79 14.04
N VAL A 141 5.60 -2.14 12.91
CA VAL A 141 4.37 -1.38 12.63
C VAL A 141 3.15 -2.28 12.66
N LEU A 142 3.19 -3.40 11.92
CA LEU A 142 2.06 -4.33 11.86
C LEU A 142 1.78 -4.99 13.20
N TRP A 143 2.82 -5.30 13.98
CA TRP A 143 2.65 -5.82 15.34
C TRP A 143 2.03 -4.79 16.27
N THR A 144 2.61 -3.60 16.32
CA THR A 144 2.20 -2.55 17.26
C THR A 144 0.81 -2.02 16.95
N HIS A 145 0.53 -1.72 15.68
CA HIS A 145 -0.72 -1.07 15.25
C HIS A 145 -1.75 -2.05 14.69
N GLY A 146 -1.37 -3.30 14.46
CA GLY A 146 -2.26 -4.37 14.03
C GLY A 146 -2.61 -5.28 15.20
N VAL A 147 -1.63 -6.06 15.67
CA VAL A 147 -1.86 -7.10 16.70
C VAL A 147 -2.16 -6.50 18.08
N ASN A 148 -1.31 -5.61 18.58
CA ASN A 148 -1.48 -5.03 19.93
C ASN A 148 -2.76 -4.19 20.07
N THR A 149 -3.30 -3.68 18.98
CA THR A 149 -4.57 -2.92 18.98
C THR A 149 -5.80 -3.80 18.70
N GLY A 150 -5.61 -5.10 18.47
CA GLY A 150 -6.69 -6.02 18.14
C GLY A 150 -7.27 -5.89 16.72
N ARG A 151 -6.59 -5.15 15.84
CA ARG A 151 -7.00 -5.04 14.41
C ARG A 151 -6.69 -6.30 13.63
N LEU A 152 -5.62 -7.01 14.01
CA LEU A 152 -5.24 -8.30 13.44
C LEU A 152 -5.06 -9.33 14.56
N THR A 153 -5.56 -10.51 14.35
CA THR A 153 -5.18 -11.69 15.14
C THR A 153 -3.75 -12.12 14.77
N LEU A 154 -3.13 -12.97 15.59
CA LEU A 154 -1.82 -13.55 15.30
C LEU A 154 -1.83 -14.31 13.96
N SER A 155 -2.90 -15.04 13.67
CA SER A 155 -3.04 -15.79 12.43
C SER A 155 -3.16 -14.88 11.20
N GLU A 156 -3.91 -13.79 11.30
CA GLU A 156 -4.01 -12.78 10.24
C GLU A 156 -2.68 -12.06 10.02
N PHE A 157 -1.96 -11.72 11.10
CA PHE A 157 -0.62 -11.15 10.99
C PHE A 157 0.32 -12.07 10.19
N VAL A 158 0.37 -13.37 10.51
CA VAL A 158 1.18 -14.34 9.75
C VAL A 158 0.66 -14.47 8.32
N ALA A 159 -0.65 -14.45 8.12
CA ALA A 159 -1.23 -14.54 6.79
C ALA A 159 -0.78 -13.37 5.90
N VAL A 160 -0.95 -12.13 6.34
CA VAL A 160 -0.66 -10.94 5.52
C VAL A 160 0.83 -10.64 5.36
N THR A 161 1.69 -11.18 6.24
CA THR A 161 3.14 -10.98 6.17
C THR A 161 3.91 -12.11 5.50
N SER A 162 3.33 -13.31 5.39
CA SER A 162 4.05 -14.50 4.95
C SER A 162 3.20 -15.46 4.14
N ALA A 163 2.19 -16.10 4.76
CA ALA A 163 1.50 -17.25 4.18
C ALA A 163 0.72 -16.90 2.90
N ASN A 164 0.03 -15.77 2.87
CA ASN A 164 -0.73 -15.34 1.69
C ASN A 164 0.19 -15.07 0.50
N THR A 165 1.30 -14.36 0.71
CA THR A 165 2.31 -14.13 -0.33
C THR A 165 2.81 -15.45 -0.89
N ALA A 166 3.17 -16.40 -0.03
CA ALA A 166 3.67 -17.70 -0.47
C ALA A 166 2.64 -18.49 -1.31
N LYS A 167 1.36 -18.41 -0.93
CA LYS A 167 0.27 -19.06 -1.68
C LYS A 167 0.00 -18.37 -3.01
N ILE A 168 -0.07 -17.04 -3.03
CA ILE A 168 -0.33 -16.24 -4.25
C ILE A 168 0.76 -16.48 -5.30
N PHE A 169 2.02 -16.50 -4.87
CA PHE A 169 3.17 -16.71 -5.78
C PHE A 169 3.60 -18.17 -5.94
N ASN A 170 2.77 -19.12 -5.45
CA ASN A 170 2.96 -20.55 -5.63
C ASN A 170 4.30 -21.10 -5.09
N ILE A 171 4.76 -20.54 -3.98
CA ILE A 171 5.98 -21.00 -3.28
C ILE A 171 5.69 -21.67 -1.93
N TYR A 172 4.42 -21.80 -1.57
CA TYR A 172 3.98 -22.59 -0.42
C TYR A 172 4.10 -24.10 -0.76
N PRO A 173 4.54 -24.99 0.13
CA PRO A 173 4.90 -24.77 1.55
C PRO A 173 6.38 -24.45 1.79
N ARG A 174 7.19 -24.28 0.75
CA ARG A 174 8.63 -23.93 0.90
C ARG A 174 8.84 -22.64 1.69
N LYS A 175 7.90 -21.73 1.58
CA LYS A 175 7.80 -20.48 2.34
C LYS A 175 6.36 -20.34 2.86
N GLY A 176 6.19 -19.52 3.90
CA GLY A 176 4.86 -19.17 4.40
C GLY A 176 4.27 -20.15 5.43
N MET A 177 5.09 -21.04 5.96
CA MET A 177 4.74 -21.85 7.13
C MET A 177 5.20 -21.18 8.42
#